data_2ecd42564fe493598f3be7ea2b843e13
#
_entry.id   2ecd42564fe493598f3be7ea2b843e13
#
_cell.length_a   1.000
_cell.length_b   1.000
_cell.length_c   1.000
_cell.angle_alpha   90.00
_cell.angle_beta   90.00
_cell.angle_gamma   90.00
#
_symmetry.space_group_name_H-M   'P 1'
#
loop_
_entity.id
_entity.type
_entity.pdbx_description
1 polymer ?
#
loop_
_entity_poly.entity_id
_entity_poly.type
_entity_poly.pdbx_seq_one_letter_code
_entity_poly.pdbx_strand_id
1 'polypeptide(L)'
;KKEDYSFVNNSPKLLLIEASNGASDYGNKIGEPIIQGFTRSYRCDLNLYSNPNITKRFEYLKPIMFSGGIGKILQSNIYKNKSQYNNMIGRVGGAAYRIGIGGGSASSRTQDKKNLKQDFDSVQRGDPEMANKVVKFIRACCSLEENPILSIHDQGSGGMANVTRELAEPNGANVLLDKLIVGDETLTTLEKWVAEYQEQVSFIFDNKNSQILHNIAKRENVHFVVIGNISN
;
A
#
# COMPACT_ATOMS: atom_id res chain seq x y z
N LYS A 1 32.88 11.71 22.12
CA LYS A 1 31.95 10.81 22.83
C LYS A 1 31.35 9.89 21.78
N LYS A 2 31.40 8.56 22.00
CA LYS A 2 30.71 7.58 21.16
C LYS A 2 29.21 7.84 21.34
N GLU A 3 28.49 8.19 20.25
CA GLU A 3 27.08 8.47 20.31
C GLU A 3 26.31 7.17 20.59
N ASP A 4 25.36 7.23 21.51
CA ASP A 4 24.56 6.07 21.87
C ASP A 4 23.33 5.97 20.95
N TYR A 5 23.37 4.98 20.05
CA TYR A 5 22.26 4.58 19.18
C TYR A 5 21.71 3.21 19.60
N SER A 6 21.81 2.86 20.87
CA SER A 6 21.35 1.56 21.40
C SER A 6 19.85 1.32 21.21
N PHE A 7 19.08 2.37 20.96
CA PHE A 7 17.65 2.32 20.65
C PHE A 7 17.35 1.98 19.18
N VAL A 8 18.35 1.99 18.29
CA VAL A 8 18.20 1.61 16.88
C VAL A 8 18.68 0.17 16.71
N ASN A 9 17.82 -0.69 16.20
CA ASN A 9 18.11 -2.12 16.06
C ASN A 9 19.23 -2.44 15.06
N ASN A 10 19.42 -1.59 14.04
CA ASN A 10 20.40 -1.76 12.98
C ASN A 10 21.26 -0.51 12.79
N SER A 11 22.48 -0.67 12.29
CA SER A 11 23.32 0.47 11.96
C SER A 11 22.71 1.28 10.81
N PRO A 12 22.82 2.63 10.81
CA PRO A 12 22.30 3.46 9.71
C PRO A 12 22.84 3.06 8.33
N LYS A 13 24.12 2.64 8.26
CA LYS A 13 24.73 2.15 7.02
C LYS A 13 24.02 0.89 6.51
N LEU A 14 23.77 -0.08 7.39
CA LEU A 14 23.07 -1.31 7.01
C LEU A 14 21.64 -1.03 6.56
N LEU A 15 20.92 -0.15 7.26
CA LEU A 15 19.57 0.26 6.85
C LEU A 15 19.52 0.84 5.43
N LEU A 16 20.49 1.70 5.07
CA LEU A 16 20.58 2.28 3.73
C LEU A 16 20.86 1.21 2.65
N ILE A 17 21.78 0.30 2.94
CA ILE A 17 22.12 -0.80 2.01
C ILE A 17 20.92 -1.71 1.80
N GLU A 18 20.31 -2.19 2.85
CA GLU A 18 19.18 -3.13 2.78
C GLU A 18 17.94 -2.48 2.17
N ALA A 19 17.69 -1.21 2.44
CA ALA A 19 16.59 -0.49 1.82
C ALA A 19 16.78 -0.36 0.29
N SER A 20 18.00 -0.04 -0.15
CA SER A 20 18.34 0.03 -1.58
C SER A 20 18.23 -1.32 -2.26
N ASN A 21 18.78 -2.37 -1.64
CA ASN A 21 18.71 -3.73 -2.15
C ASN A 21 17.25 -4.22 -2.25
N GLY A 22 16.46 -3.99 -1.22
CA GLY A 22 15.06 -4.40 -1.17
C GLY A 22 14.22 -3.73 -2.27
N ALA A 23 14.39 -2.43 -2.48
CA ALA A 23 13.68 -1.70 -3.52
C ALA A 23 14.04 -2.22 -4.93
N SER A 24 15.33 -2.40 -5.20
CA SER A 24 15.82 -2.91 -6.48
C SER A 24 15.37 -4.36 -6.75
N ASP A 25 15.51 -5.23 -5.75
CA ASP A 25 15.12 -6.64 -5.85
C ASP A 25 13.60 -6.78 -6.11
N TYR A 26 12.78 -6.06 -5.35
CA TYR A 26 11.33 -6.08 -5.52
C TYR A 26 10.92 -5.57 -6.91
N GLY A 27 11.41 -4.42 -7.34
CA GLY A 27 11.11 -3.85 -8.65
C GLY A 27 11.48 -4.78 -9.80
N ASN A 28 12.66 -5.41 -9.73
CA ASN A 28 13.10 -6.39 -10.73
C ASN A 28 12.18 -7.62 -10.76
N LYS A 29 11.77 -8.13 -9.60
CA LYS A 29 10.89 -9.32 -9.51
C LYS A 29 9.49 -9.09 -10.06
N ILE A 30 8.93 -7.90 -9.90
CA ILE A 30 7.63 -7.57 -10.48
C ILE A 30 7.70 -7.17 -11.96
N GLY A 31 8.91 -7.01 -12.51
CA GLY A 31 9.10 -6.58 -13.89
C GLY A 31 8.97 -5.08 -14.11
N GLU A 32 9.07 -4.29 -13.06
CA GLU A 32 9.05 -2.81 -13.05
C GLU A 32 10.36 -2.28 -12.45
N PRO A 33 11.48 -2.36 -13.16
CA PRO A 33 12.78 -2.01 -12.61
C PRO A 33 12.84 -0.55 -12.21
N ILE A 34 13.45 -0.28 -11.06
CA ILE A 34 13.69 1.07 -10.57
C ILE A 34 14.79 1.69 -11.44
N ILE A 35 14.49 2.83 -12.07
CA ILE A 35 15.43 3.53 -12.95
C ILE A 35 16.37 4.40 -12.14
N GLN A 36 15.86 5.02 -11.09
CA GLN A 36 16.60 5.98 -10.26
C GLN A 36 16.10 5.95 -8.83
N GLY A 37 16.99 6.24 -7.90
CA GLY A 37 16.63 6.46 -6.52
C GLY A 37 17.72 7.22 -5.79
N PHE A 38 17.38 7.71 -4.61
CA PHE A 38 18.35 8.30 -3.70
C PHE A 38 17.89 8.15 -2.26
N THR A 39 18.85 8.23 -1.34
CA THR A 39 18.60 8.25 0.09
C THR A 39 19.08 9.58 0.68
N ARG A 40 18.41 10.02 1.73
CA ARG A 40 18.78 11.22 2.48
C ARG A 40 18.71 10.94 3.96
N SER A 41 19.65 11.54 4.67
CA SER A 41 19.68 11.63 6.12
C SER A 41 20.01 13.07 6.50
N TYR A 42 19.66 13.46 7.71
CA TYR A 42 19.90 14.81 8.19
C TYR A 42 20.29 14.77 9.66
N ARG A 43 21.26 15.58 10.03
CA ARG A 43 21.62 15.87 11.41
C ARG A 43 21.95 17.36 11.55
N CYS A 44 21.44 17.96 12.60
CA CYS A 44 21.80 19.32 13.00
C CYS A 44 21.89 19.41 14.53
N ASP A 45 22.95 19.98 15.01
CA ASP A 45 23.16 20.29 16.41
C ASP A 45 22.93 21.81 16.60
N LEU A 46 21.90 22.19 17.35
CA LEU A 46 21.53 23.59 17.59
C LEU A 46 21.68 23.94 19.07
N ASN A 47 22.35 25.08 19.34
CA ASN A 47 22.38 25.65 20.66
C ASN A 47 21.03 26.33 20.95
N LEU A 48 20.48 26.10 22.14
CA LEU A 48 19.22 26.74 22.52
C LEU A 48 19.45 28.24 22.81
N TYR A 49 18.62 29.10 22.24
CA TYR A 49 18.65 30.54 22.51
C TYR A 49 18.52 30.86 24.00
N SER A 50 17.72 30.07 24.73
CA SER A 50 17.48 30.23 26.18
C SER A 50 18.68 29.79 27.03
N ASN A 51 19.55 28.93 26.53
CA ASN A 51 20.76 28.49 27.18
C ASN A 51 21.79 27.97 26.16
N PRO A 52 22.77 28.80 25.77
CA PRO A 52 23.81 28.46 24.80
C PRO A 52 24.67 27.24 25.15
N ASN A 53 24.70 26.83 26.43
CA ASN A 53 25.44 25.67 26.87
C ASN A 53 24.68 24.35 26.64
N ILE A 54 23.42 24.43 26.21
CA ILE A 54 22.62 23.25 25.88
C ILE A 54 22.53 23.11 24.37
N THR A 55 23.18 22.07 23.86
CA THR A 55 23.06 21.70 22.44
C THR A 55 21.95 20.66 22.29
N LYS A 56 20.99 20.95 21.45
CA LYS A 56 19.91 20.04 21.08
C LYS A 56 20.17 19.44 19.71
N ARG A 57 20.19 18.12 19.62
CA ARG A 57 20.39 17.39 18.38
C ARG A 57 19.04 17.08 17.73
N PHE A 58 18.94 17.38 16.44
CA PHE A 58 17.85 17.03 15.56
C PHE A 58 18.38 16.14 14.46
N GLU A 59 17.80 14.96 14.27
CA GLU A 59 18.23 14.04 13.22
C GLU A 59 17.09 13.15 12.73
N TYR A 60 17.24 12.65 11.50
CA TYR A 60 16.40 11.58 10.98
C TYR A 60 17.01 10.23 11.36
N LEU A 61 16.33 9.50 12.23
CA LEU A 61 16.74 8.15 12.64
C LEU A 61 16.35 7.10 11.60
N LYS A 62 15.27 7.36 10.85
CA LYS A 62 14.84 6.56 9.70
C LYS A 62 15.33 7.26 8.43
N PRO A 63 16.17 6.62 7.60
CA PRO A 63 16.61 7.24 6.36
C PRO A 63 15.42 7.45 5.43
N ILE A 64 15.40 8.59 4.76
CA ILE A 64 14.45 8.87 3.69
C ILE A 64 15.00 8.25 2.42
N MET A 65 14.23 7.35 1.80
CA MET A 65 14.58 6.74 0.52
C MET A 65 13.49 7.06 -0.51
N PHE A 66 13.92 7.50 -1.69
CA PHE A 66 13.08 7.69 -2.85
C PHE A 66 13.50 6.71 -3.93
N SER A 67 12.54 6.11 -4.58
CA SER A 67 12.71 5.34 -5.79
C SER A 67 11.82 5.92 -6.88
N GLY A 68 12.26 5.86 -8.11
CA GLY A 68 11.54 6.47 -9.21
C GLY A 68 11.68 5.70 -10.51
N GLY A 69 10.75 5.98 -11.40
CA GLY A 69 10.69 5.45 -12.73
C GLY A 69 10.00 6.43 -13.66
N ILE A 70 9.79 6.00 -14.89
CA ILE A 70 9.04 6.74 -15.90
C ILE A 70 7.94 5.84 -16.46
N GLY A 71 6.77 6.40 -16.67
CA GLY A 71 5.64 5.68 -17.21
C GLY A 71 4.85 6.52 -18.23
N LYS A 72 3.90 5.86 -18.89
CA LYS A 72 2.98 6.48 -19.83
C LYS A 72 1.56 6.11 -19.45
N ILE A 73 0.67 7.11 -19.45
CA ILE A 73 -0.75 6.92 -19.19
C ILE A 73 -1.58 7.60 -20.29
N LEU A 74 -2.71 7.02 -20.66
CA LEU A 74 -3.68 7.66 -21.55
C LEU A 74 -4.37 8.81 -20.83
N GLN A 75 -4.62 9.90 -21.53
CA GLN A 75 -5.26 11.08 -20.97
C GLN A 75 -6.64 10.78 -20.36
N SER A 76 -7.38 9.85 -20.94
CA SER A 76 -8.67 9.38 -20.43
C SER A 76 -8.61 8.71 -19.06
N ASN A 77 -7.42 8.22 -18.67
CA ASN A 77 -7.20 7.50 -17.39
C ASN A 77 -6.53 8.36 -16.32
N ILE A 78 -6.28 9.66 -16.57
CA ILE A 78 -5.59 10.53 -15.61
C ILE A 78 -6.46 10.83 -14.39
N TYR A 79 -7.77 11.03 -14.61
CA TYR A 79 -8.70 11.42 -13.54
C TYR A 79 -9.60 10.26 -13.14
N LYS A 80 -9.79 10.09 -11.84
CA LYS A 80 -10.75 9.15 -11.28
C LYS A 80 -12.17 9.65 -11.55
N ASN A 81 -13.05 8.77 -11.98
CA ASN A 81 -14.47 9.05 -12.08
C ASN A 81 -15.08 9.06 -10.67
N LYS A 82 -16.06 9.95 -10.46
CA LYS A 82 -16.83 9.96 -9.20
C LYS A 82 -17.68 8.70 -9.10
N SER A 83 -17.82 8.21 -7.88
CA SER A 83 -18.74 7.10 -7.58
C SER A 83 -20.18 7.48 -7.90
N GLN A 84 -20.94 6.51 -8.38
CA GLN A 84 -22.38 6.65 -8.64
C GLN A 84 -23.12 5.53 -7.91
N TYR A 85 -24.37 5.80 -7.54
CA TYR A 85 -25.25 4.81 -6.95
C TYR A 85 -25.27 3.53 -7.79
N ASN A 86 -25.19 2.37 -7.12
CA ASN A 86 -25.12 1.04 -7.73
C ASN A 86 -23.83 0.70 -8.52
N ASN A 87 -22.81 1.56 -8.58
CA ASN A 87 -21.50 1.08 -9.00
C ASN A 87 -21.05 -0.06 -8.09
N MET A 88 -20.46 -1.10 -8.68
CA MET A 88 -19.94 -2.24 -7.96
C MET A 88 -18.55 -1.92 -7.40
N ILE A 89 -18.21 -2.50 -6.24
CA ILE A 89 -16.88 -2.44 -5.66
C ILE A 89 -16.19 -3.78 -5.90
N GLY A 90 -15.17 -3.75 -6.74
CA GLY A 90 -14.32 -4.89 -7.04
C GLY A 90 -13.03 -4.83 -6.23
N ARG A 91 -12.48 -6.01 -5.94
CA ARG A 91 -11.17 -6.18 -5.36
C ARG A 91 -10.39 -7.20 -6.14
N VAL A 92 -9.13 -6.88 -6.48
CA VAL A 92 -8.21 -7.76 -7.20
C VAL A 92 -6.90 -7.89 -6.43
N GLY A 93 -6.31 -9.08 -6.43
CA GLY A 93 -5.01 -9.34 -5.80
C GLY A 93 -5.00 -10.56 -4.91
N GLY A 94 -4.04 -10.59 -3.99
CA GLY A 94 -3.79 -11.72 -3.11
C GLY A 94 -4.86 -11.94 -2.04
N ALA A 95 -4.77 -13.08 -1.34
CA ALA A 95 -5.62 -13.35 -0.19
C ALA A 95 -5.22 -12.49 1.02
N ALA A 96 -6.17 -12.30 1.92
CA ALA A 96 -5.94 -11.59 3.18
C ALA A 96 -5.28 -12.49 4.22
N TYR A 97 -4.21 -11.99 4.85
CA TYR A 97 -3.49 -12.64 5.95
C TYR A 97 -3.39 -11.69 7.14
N ARG A 98 -2.96 -12.21 8.32
CA ARG A 98 -2.72 -11.38 9.52
C ARG A 98 -1.37 -10.65 9.42
N ILE A 99 -1.26 -9.74 8.48
CA ILE A 99 -0.09 -8.88 8.23
C ILE A 99 -0.55 -7.46 7.92
N GLY A 100 0.32 -6.48 8.11
CA GLY A 100 0.03 -5.09 7.81
C GLY A 100 -0.99 -4.43 8.76
N ILE A 101 -1.13 -4.95 9.98
CA ILE A 101 -2.10 -4.42 10.95
C ILE A 101 -1.52 -3.19 11.63
N GLY A 102 -2.14 -2.04 11.39
CA GLY A 102 -1.73 -0.76 11.96
C GLY A 102 -0.39 -0.24 11.45
N GLY A 103 0.02 -0.58 10.23
CA GLY A 103 1.31 -0.19 9.64
C GLY A 103 1.51 1.32 9.57
N GLY A 104 0.50 2.08 9.15
CA GLY A 104 0.55 3.54 9.13
C GLY A 104 0.77 4.14 10.52
N SER A 105 0.11 3.62 11.55
CA SER A 105 0.30 4.02 12.94
C SER A 105 1.70 3.65 13.46
N ALA A 106 2.15 2.42 13.21
CA ALA A 106 3.46 1.94 13.63
C ALA A 106 4.61 2.74 12.99
N SER A 107 4.48 3.11 11.72
CA SER A 107 5.49 3.90 11.01
C SER A 107 5.64 5.32 11.55
N SER A 108 4.59 5.88 12.15
CA SER A 108 4.55 7.26 12.65
C SER A 108 5.06 7.41 14.08
N ARG A 109 5.25 6.34 14.83
CA ARG A 109 5.73 6.37 16.21
C ARG A 109 7.23 6.15 16.32
N THR A 110 7.81 6.54 17.46
CA THR A 110 9.18 6.15 17.85
C THR A 110 9.18 4.65 18.15
N GLN A 111 10.09 3.93 17.52
CA GLN A 111 10.26 2.50 17.76
C GLN A 111 10.98 2.28 19.10
N ASP A 112 10.48 1.32 19.87
CA ASP A 112 11.11 0.85 21.10
C ASP A 112 10.99 -0.67 21.24
N LYS A 113 11.79 -1.26 22.16
CA LYS A 113 11.76 -2.70 22.38
C LYS A 113 10.43 -3.24 22.94
N LYS A 114 9.62 -2.37 23.56
CA LYS A 114 8.34 -2.77 24.17
C LYS A 114 7.28 -3.06 23.10
N ASN A 115 7.41 -2.42 21.94
CA ASN A 115 6.44 -2.51 20.85
C ASN A 115 6.87 -3.49 19.74
N LEU A 116 7.94 -4.24 19.94
CA LEU A 116 8.55 -5.09 18.91
C LEU A 116 7.54 -6.05 18.24
N LYS A 117 6.66 -6.67 19.03
CA LYS A 117 5.62 -7.57 18.48
C LYS A 117 4.65 -6.82 17.57
N GLN A 118 4.16 -5.66 17.99
CA GLN A 118 3.27 -4.82 17.17
C GLN A 118 3.97 -4.31 15.91
N ASP A 119 5.27 -4.00 16.00
CA ASP A 119 6.07 -3.60 14.84
C ASP A 119 6.20 -4.75 13.83
N PHE A 120 6.36 -5.98 14.28
CA PHE A 120 6.35 -7.17 13.41
C PHE A 120 4.99 -7.42 12.77
N ASP A 121 3.90 -7.30 13.51
CA ASP A 121 2.54 -7.51 13.01
C ASP A 121 2.15 -6.42 11.98
N SER A 122 2.75 -5.24 12.06
CA SER A 122 2.51 -4.13 11.15
C SER A 122 3.33 -4.19 9.86
N VAL A 123 4.36 -5.05 9.79
CA VAL A 123 5.20 -5.19 8.60
C VAL A 123 4.42 -5.89 7.49
N GLN A 124 4.36 -5.25 6.34
CA GLN A 124 3.82 -5.87 5.13
C GLN A 124 4.80 -6.92 4.58
N ARG A 125 4.26 -7.92 3.87
CA ARG A 125 5.05 -8.95 3.18
C ARG A 125 4.83 -8.79 1.69
N GLY A 126 5.89 -8.49 0.96
CA GLY A 126 5.85 -8.36 -0.49
C GLY A 126 5.63 -9.69 -1.19
N ASP A 127 4.75 -9.70 -2.18
CA ASP A 127 4.56 -10.80 -3.12
C ASP A 127 4.70 -10.27 -4.55
N PRO A 128 5.93 -10.28 -5.10
CA PRO A 128 6.19 -9.74 -6.43
C PRO A 128 5.44 -10.46 -7.55
N GLU A 129 5.16 -11.76 -7.41
CA GLU A 129 4.35 -12.50 -8.39
C GLU A 129 2.92 -11.98 -8.41
N MET A 130 2.31 -11.82 -7.24
CA MET A 130 0.96 -11.27 -7.15
C MET A 130 0.91 -9.81 -7.62
N ALA A 131 1.90 -9.00 -7.26
CA ALA A 131 2.02 -7.62 -7.74
C ALA A 131 2.06 -7.56 -9.27
N ASN A 132 2.87 -8.42 -9.92
CA ASN A 132 2.93 -8.50 -11.38
C ASN A 132 1.57 -8.88 -12.00
N LYS A 133 0.86 -9.85 -11.41
CA LYS A 133 -0.48 -10.26 -11.86
C LYS A 133 -1.49 -9.11 -11.75
N VAL A 134 -1.48 -8.37 -10.64
CA VAL A 134 -2.35 -7.19 -10.44
C VAL A 134 -2.03 -6.10 -11.47
N VAL A 135 -0.75 -5.81 -11.70
CA VAL A 135 -0.33 -4.84 -12.72
C VAL A 135 -0.79 -5.25 -14.11
N LYS A 136 -0.67 -6.53 -14.48
CA LYS A 136 -1.15 -7.06 -15.77
C LYS A 136 -2.67 -6.94 -15.90
N PHE A 137 -3.42 -7.24 -14.84
CA PHE A 137 -4.88 -7.04 -14.81
C PHE A 137 -5.25 -5.59 -15.08
N ILE A 138 -4.64 -4.64 -14.37
CA ILE A 138 -4.90 -3.20 -14.54
C ILE A 138 -4.53 -2.75 -15.96
N ARG A 139 -3.36 -3.14 -16.46
CA ARG A 139 -2.93 -2.80 -17.82
C ARG A 139 -3.88 -3.35 -18.87
N ALA A 140 -4.36 -4.57 -18.69
CA ALA A 140 -5.35 -5.16 -19.61
C ALA A 140 -6.64 -4.35 -19.63
N CYS A 141 -7.14 -3.91 -18.48
CA CYS A 141 -8.31 -3.03 -18.41
C CYS A 141 -8.07 -1.68 -19.11
N CYS A 142 -6.91 -1.06 -18.83
CA CYS A 142 -6.54 0.23 -19.45
C CYS A 142 -6.27 0.15 -20.96
N SER A 143 -6.07 -1.04 -21.51
CA SER A 143 -5.81 -1.26 -22.94
C SER A 143 -7.09 -1.48 -23.76
N LEU A 144 -8.22 -1.60 -23.10
CA LEU A 144 -9.52 -1.69 -23.78
C LEU A 144 -9.93 -0.32 -24.32
N GLU A 145 -10.77 -0.31 -25.35
CA GLU A 145 -11.34 0.93 -25.93
C GLU A 145 -12.08 1.74 -24.86
N GLU A 146 -12.88 1.06 -24.03
CA GLU A 146 -13.47 1.62 -22.82
C GLU A 146 -12.87 0.93 -21.60
N ASN A 147 -12.18 1.69 -20.74
CA ASN A 147 -11.66 1.15 -19.49
C ASN A 147 -12.82 0.79 -18.54
N PRO A 148 -12.99 -0.48 -18.15
CA PRO A 148 -14.07 -0.88 -17.26
C PRO A 148 -13.87 -0.37 -15.82
N ILE A 149 -12.69 0.08 -15.45
CA ILE A 149 -12.37 0.63 -14.13
C ILE A 149 -12.67 2.12 -14.12
N LEU A 150 -13.61 2.55 -13.27
CA LEU A 150 -14.01 3.94 -13.12
C LEU A 150 -13.09 4.72 -12.17
N SER A 151 -12.70 4.10 -11.08
CA SER A 151 -11.77 4.63 -10.09
C SER A 151 -11.09 3.48 -9.37
N ILE A 152 -9.83 3.62 -9.01
CA ILE A 152 -9.01 2.58 -8.40
C ILE A 152 -8.18 3.15 -7.25
N HIS A 153 -7.96 2.33 -6.22
CA HIS A 153 -7.12 2.65 -5.07
C HIS A 153 -6.41 1.40 -4.54
N ASP A 154 -5.15 1.55 -4.16
CA ASP A 154 -4.39 0.48 -3.48
C ASP A 154 -4.82 0.31 -2.01
N GLN A 155 -4.54 -0.87 -1.45
CA GLN A 155 -4.81 -1.19 -0.04
C GLN A 155 -3.66 -0.68 0.84
N GLY A 156 -3.63 0.63 1.07
CA GLY A 156 -2.64 1.28 1.93
C GLY A 156 -3.11 1.43 3.37
N SER A 157 -2.64 2.51 4.00
CA SER A 157 -2.91 2.82 5.41
C SER A 157 -4.41 2.85 5.73
N GLY A 158 -4.79 2.16 6.81
CA GLY A 158 -6.19 2.00 7.23
C GLY A 158 -6.94 0.90 6.47
N GLY A 159 -6.27 0.17 5.59
CA GLY A 159 -6.81 -0.99 4.90
C GLY A 159 -8.07 -0.71 4.09
N MET A 160 -8.96 -1.69 4.05
CA MET A 160 -10.23 -1.56 3.33
C MET A 160 -11.14 -0.44 3.85
N ALA A 161 -11.08 -0.12 5.13
CA ALA A 161 -11.89 0.95 5.72
C ALA A 161 -11.60 2.28 5.02
N ASN A 162 -10.33 2.63 4.85
CA ASN A 162 -9.93 3.86 4.19
C ASN A 162 -10.19 3.82 2.69
N VAL A 163 -9.78 2.75 2.03
CA VAL A 163 -9.92 2.58 0.58
C VAL A 163 -11.39 2.61 0.13
N THR A 164 -12.28 1.92 0.85
CA THR A 164 -13.70 1.93 0.53
C THR A 164 -14.30 3.32 0.68
N ARG A 165 -13.93 4.05 1.74
CA ARG A 165 -14.38 5.42 1.95
C ARG A 165 -13.94 6.33 0.81
N GLU A 166 -12.67 6.28 0.42
CA GLU A 166 -12.12 7.12 -0.65
C GLU A 166 -12.72 6.81 -2.02
N LEU A 167 -13.02 5.54 -2.30
CA LEU A 167 -13.69 5.14 -3.54
C LEU A 167 -15.17 5.53 -3.57
N ALA A 168 -15.83 5.51 -2.42
CA ALA A 168 -17.27 5.79 -2.32
C ALA A 168 -17.60 7.28 -2.31
N GLU A 169 -16.69 8.15 -1.87
CA GLU A 169 -16.95 9.59 -1.73
C GLU A 169 -17.49 10.23 -3.02
N PRO A 170 -18.56 11.05 -2.97
CA PRO A 170 -19.27 11.56 -1.77
C PRO A 170 -20.39 10.65 -1.26
N ASN A 171 -20.60 9.49 -1.84
CA ASN A 171 -21.64 8.53 -1.50
C ASN A 171 -21.19 7.61 -0.35
N GLY A 172 -22.05 6.68 0.04
CA GLY A 172 -21.72 5.58 0.95
C GLY A 172 -21.39 4.28 0.21
N ALA A 173 -21.13 3.23 0.95
CA ALA A 173 -20.91 1.89 0.39
C ALA A 173 -21.47 0.78 1.29
N ASN A 174 -22.01 -0.26 0.67
CA ASN A 174 -22.32 -1.53 1.31
C ASN A 174 -21.22 -2.53 0.99
N VAL A 175 -20.54 -3.08 2.01
CA VAL A 175 -19.42 -4.01 1.86
C VAL A 175 -19.74 -5.33 2.54
N LEU A 176 -19.52 -6.41 1.82
CA LEU A 176 -19.72 -7.79 2.26
C LEU A 176 -18.36 -8.42 2.58
N LEU A 177 -17.91 -8.32 3.84
CA LEU A 177 -16.61 -8.82 4.27
C LEU A 177 -16.45 -10.34 4.09
N ASP A 178 -17.54 -11.09 4.07
CA ASP A 178 -17.53 -12.53 3.83
C ASP A 178 -17.16 -12.91 2.38
N LYS A 179 -17.19 -11.95 1.47
CA LYS A 179 -16.74 -12.12 0.09
C LYS A 179 -15.23 -11.97 -0.07
N LEU A 180 -14.54 -11.48 0.95
CA LEU A 180 -13.09 -11.37 0.90
C LEU A 180 -12.44 -12.76 0.82
N ILE A 181 -11.48 -12.88 -0.09
CA ILE A 181 -10.64 -14.07 -0.15
C ILE A 181 -9.63 -13.96 0.98
N VAL A 182 -9.69 -14.91 1.90
CA VAL A 182 -8.81 -14.99 3.07
C VAL A 182 -7.86 -16.17 2.94
N GLY A 183 -6.60 -15.97 3.32
CA GLY A 183 -5.59 -17.04 3.43
C GLY A 183 -5.38 -17.46 4.88
N ASP A 184 -5.95 -16.73 5.84
CA ASP A 184 -5.99 -17.05 7.27
C ASP A 184 -7.43 -16.92 7.76
N GLU A 185 -8.09 -18.05 7.94
CA GLU A 185 -9.49 -18.11 8.38
C GLU A 185 -9.70 -17.61 9.82
N THR A 186 -8.63 -17.47 10.60
CA THR A 186 -8.69 -16.96 11.98
C THR A 186 -8.78 -15.44 12.08
N LEU A 187 -8.76 -14.72 10.93
CA LEU A 187 -8.92 -13.28 10.89
C LEU A 187 -10.27 -12.85 11.44
N THR A 188 -10.24 -11.94 12.40
CA THR A 188 -11.44 -11.28 12.90
C THR A 188 -12.00 -10.30 11.87
N THR A 189 -13.25 -9.91 12.02
CA THR A 189 -13.91 -8.90 11.17
C THR A 189 -13.13 -7.59 11.17
N LEU A 190 -12.63 -7.16 12.33
CA LEU A 190 -11.84 -5.94 12.45
C LEU A 190 -10.52 -6.05 11.66
N GLU A 191 -9.80 -7.16 11.78
CA GLU A 191 -8.56 -7.39 11.04
C GLU A 191 -8.82 -7.39 9.53
N LYS A 192 -9.88 -8.04 9.06
CA LYS A 192 -10.30 -8.00 7.64
C LYS A 192 -10.57 -6.58 7.15
N TRP A 193 -11.08 -5.70 8.01
CA TRP A 193 -11.49 -4.35 7.66
C TRP A 193 -10.34 -3.34 7.66
N VAL A 194 -9.35 -3.48 8.58
CA VAL A 194 -8.32 -2.45 8.80
C VAL A 194 -6.91 -2.86 8.41
N ALA A 195 -6.65 -4.13 8.11
CA ALA A 195 -5.31 -4.57 7.74
C ALA A 195 -4.88 -4.04 6.37
N GLU A 196 -3.61 -3.68 6.27
CA GLU A 196 -3.00 -3.10 5.07
C GLU A 196 -2.42 -4.24 4.21
N TYR A 197 -3.29 -4.91 3.48
CA TYR A 197 -2.86 -6.02 2.63
C TYR A 197 -2.09 -5.51 1.42
N GLN A 198 -0.93 -6.08 1.21
CA GLN A 198 -0.09 -5.78 0.06
C GLN A 198 -0.59 -6.50 -1.20
N GLU A 199 -0.23 -5.98 -2.38
CA GLU A 199 -0.61 -6.53 -3.69
C GLU A 199 -2.11 -6.73 -3.84
N GLN A 200 -2.85 -5.75 -3.35
CA GLN A 200 -4.30 -5.69 -3.50
C GLN A 200 -4.73 -4.29 -3.86
N VAL A 201 -5.69 -4.19 -4.75
CA VAL A 201 -6.34 -2.94 -5.10
C VAL A 201 -7.85 -3.13 -5.09
N SER A 202 -8.57 -2.07 -4.73
CA SER A 202 -10.00 -1.99 -4.88
C SER A 202 -10.35 -0.95 -5.94
N PHE A 203 -11.46 -1.14 -6.62
CA PHE A 203 -11.91 -0.24 -7.67
C PHE A 203 -13.43 -0.27 -7.80
N ILE A 204 -13.97 0.77 -8.39
CA ILE A 204 -15.39 0.82 -8.75
C ILE A 204 -15.58 0.63 -10.26
N PHE A 205 -16.69 0.00 -10.62
CA PHE A 205 -17.02 -0.32 -11.99
C PHE A 205 -18.54 -0.48 -12.18
N ASP A 206 -19.01 -0.38 -13.42
CA ASP A 206 -20.41 -0.66 -13.76
C ASP A 206 -20.65 -2.16 -13.84
N ASN A 207 -21.74 -2.65 -13.27
CA ASN A 207 -22.08 -4.07 -13.22
C ASN A 207 -22.08 -4.75 -14.61
N LYS A 208 -22.40 -4.02 -15.69
CA LYS A 208 -22.31 -4.52 -17.07
C LYS A 208 -20.91 -5.04 -17.44
N ASN A 209 -19.87 -4.52 -16.79
CA ASN A 209 -18.47 -4.87 -17.01
C ASN A 209 -17.99 -6.06 -16.17
N SER A 210 -18.84 -6.65 -15.33
CA SER A 210 -18.44 -7.73 -14.42
C SER A 210 -17.84 -8.92 -15.17
N GLN A 211 -18.44 -9.35 -16.26
CA GLN A 211 -17.97 -10.52 -17.02
C GLN A 211 -16.61 -10.29 -17.67
N ILE A 212 -16.35 -9.12 -18.24
CA ILE A 212 -15.05 -8.82 -18.85
C ILE A 212 -13.95 -8.77 -17.78
N LEU A 213 -14.24 -8.19 -16.60
CA LEU A 213 -13.30 -8.17 -15.48
C LEU A 213 -12.95 -9.58 -14.98
N HIS A 214 -13.94 -10.45 -14.85
CA HIS A 214 -13.69 -11.87 -14.50
C HIS A 214 -12.84 -12.60 -15.55
N ASN A 215 -13.09 -12.35 -16.83
CA ASN A 215 -12.31 -12.96 -17.91
C ASN A 215 -10.86 -12.49 -17.90
N ILE A 216 -10.62 -11.21 -17.68
CA ILE A 216 -9.26 -10.64 -17.54
C ILE A 216 -8.57 -11.24 -16.31
N ALA A 217 -9.23 -11.28 -15.15
CA ALA A 217 -8.68 -11.84 -13.93
C ALA A 217 -8.30 -13.31 -14.12
N LYS A 218 -9.15 -14.10 -14.77
CA LYS A 218 -8.86 -15.51 -15.10
C LYS A 218 -7.65 -15.64 -16.02
N ARG A 219 -7.54 -14.80 -17.04
CA ARG A 219 -6.41 -14.80 -17.98
C ARG A 219 -5.10 -14.48 -17.27
N GLU A 220 -5.10 -13.47 -16.40
CA GLU A 220 -3.91 -13.04 -15.67
C GLU A 220 -3.64 -13.89 -14.41
N ASN A 221 -4.48 -14.90 -14.15
CA ASN A 221 -4.37 -15.77 -12.98
C ASN A 221 -4.27 -15.00 -11.67
N VAL A 222 -5.19 -14.04 -11.50
CA VAL A 222 -5.32 -13.22 -10.28
C VAL A 222 -6.73 -13.34 -9.73
N HIS A 223 -6.86 -13.31 -8.41
CA HIS A 223 -8.16 -13.31 -7.77
C HIS A 223 -8.88 -11.97 -7.98
N PHE A 224 -10.12 -12.04 -8.45
CA PHE A 224 -11.04 -10.91 -8.52
C PHE A 224 -12.35 -11.27 -7.86
N VAL A 225 -12.85 -10.40 -7.01
CA VAL A 225 -14.11 -10.58 -6.30
C VAL A 225 -14.87 -9.25 -6.20
N VAL A 226 -16.18 -9.33 -6.34
CA VAL A 226 -17.09 -8.20 -6.06
C VAL A 226 -17.46 -8.24 -4.60
N ILE A 227 -17.04 -7.21 -3.85
CA ILE A 227 -17.19 -7.15 -2.39
C ILE A 227 -18.32 -6.23 -1.94
N GLY A 228 -19.00 -5.55 -2.86
CA GLY A 228 -20.09 -4.65 -2.48
C GLY A 228 -20.51 -3.73 -3.60
N ASN A 229 -21.22 -2.68 -3.21
CA ASN A 229 -21.71 -1.65 -4.12
C ASN A 229 -21.76 -0.27 -3.44
N ILE A 230 -21.77 0.76 -4.27
CA ILE A 230 -21.96 2.14 -3.83
C ILE A 230 -23.43 2.34 -3.43
N SER A 231 -23.65 2.93 -2.27
CA SER A 231 -24.97 3.32 -1.74
C SER A 231 -25.13 4.85 -1.72
N ASN A 232 -26.34 5.30 -1.51
CA ASN A 232 -26.61 6.72 -1.24
C ASN A 232 -26.15 7.12 0.16
#